data_7be38ce4d3ae70d75b32e52e9006a86b
#
_entry.id   7be38ce4d3ae70d75b32e52e9006a86b
#
_cell.length_a   1.000
_cell.length_b   1.000
_cell.length_c   1.000
_cell.angle_alpha   90.00
_cell.angle_beta   90.00
_cell.angle_gamma   90.00
#
_symmetry.space_group_name_H-M   'P 1'
#
loop_
_entity.id
_entity.type
_entity.pdbx_description
1 polymer ?
#
loop_
_entity_poly.entity_id
_entity_poly.type
_entity_poly.pdbx_seq_one_letter_code
_entity_poly.pdbx_strand_id
1 'polypeptide(L)'
;NNGDLSYLNLDWKPIPVLSKFVDIVVNGMTEKGYEMKAFASDPFALKQRTDFAANALRDIENKQAIDRLSQATGQNFYASTDPENIPRDKNELDLMLQLNYKLSVEIAEEEVVGNVLKYNKFDETKKRLAYDLTVLGIAASKTSFNLSEGITTHYVDPANLVYSATDDPNFEDIYYVGEIKALTLPEIKRLFPNLTNEELETIQKYPGRQNYAQSDWQVNSDTEKHQVLFFEYKTYQDQVFKIKQTEQGLEKTLEKQDTFNPPPSDNFERAFRSIEVLYTGAKVLGMGDTMLEWKLAENMTRPYADTTKVYS
;
A
#
# COMPACT_ATOMS: atom_id res chain seq x y z
N ASN A 1 39.06 -48.41 -10.40
CA ASN A 1 38.45 -49.33 -9.44
C ASN A 1 37.24 -48.60 -8.82
N ASN A 2 36.11 -48.63 -9.51
CA ASN A 2 34.88 -48.26 -8.85
C ASN A 2 34.49 -49.46 -8.01
N GLY A 3 34.81 -49.42 -6.71
CA GLY A 3 34.38 -50.42 -5.76
C GLY A 3 32.85 -50.52 -5.81
N ASP A 4 32.37 -51.72 -6.05
CA ASP A 4 30.93 -51.99 -5.95
C ASP A 4 30.49 -51.79 -4.50
N LEU A 5 29.77 -50.70 -4.27
CA LEU A 5 29.21 -50.27 -2.96
C LEU A 5 27.85 -50.87 -2.68
N SER A 6 27.35 -51.80 -3.56
CA SER A 6 26.04 -52.42 -3.44
C SER A 6 25.84 -53.22 -2.14
N TYR A 7 26.97 -53.71 -1.53
CA TYR A 7 26.94 -54.43 -0.27
C TYR A 7 26.62 -53.55 0.96
N LEU A 8 26.76 -52.21 0.82
CA LEU A 8 26.49 -51.30 1.92
C LEU A 8 25.02 -50.96 2.14
N ASN A 9 24.16 -51.44 1.24
CA ASN A 9 22.71 -51.16 1.29
C ASN A 9 22.34 -49.70 1.58
N LEU A 10 23.14 -48.78 1.03
CA LEU A 10 22.98 -47.37 1.23
C LEU A 10 21.91 -46.83 0.27
N ASP A 11 20.88 -46.20 0.80
CA ASP A 11 19.91 -45.44 0.01
C ASP A 11 20.50 -44.06 -0.31
N TRP A 12 20.90 -43.89 -1.58
CA TRP A 12 21.49 -42.62 -2.08
C TRP A 12 20.44 -41.58 -2.46
N LYS A 13 19.20 -41.78 -2.05
CA LYS A 13 18.17 -40.74 -2.25
C LYS A 13 18.49 -39.52 -1.42
N PRO A 14 18.42 -38.33 -2.03
CA PRO A 14 18.62 -37.07 -1.28
C PRO A 14 17.55 -36.94 -0.20
N ILE A 15 17.95 -36.75 1.04
CA ILE A 15 17.05 -36.49 2.15
C ILE A 15 16.68 -34.99 2.10
N PRO A 16 15.40 -34.61 1.95
CA PRO A 16 14.98 -33.23 1.88
C PRO A 16 14.99 -32.59 3.28
N VAL A 17 16.19 -32.34 3.82
CA VAL A 17 16.35 -31.74 5.14
C VAL A 17 15.96 -30.25 5.13
N LEU A 18 16.25 -29.57 4.02
CA LEU A 18 16.04 -28.12 3.89
C LEU A 18 14.57 -27.72 4.03
N SER A 19 13.64 -28.54 3.50
CA SER A 19 12.21 -28.26 3.57
C SER A 19 11.73 -28.11 5.02
N LYS A 20 12.22 -28.97 5.93
CA LYS A 20 11.84 -28.89 7.36
C LYS A 20 12.31 -27.59 8.01
N PHE A 21 13.50 -27.10 7.66
CA PHE A 21 13.99 -25.84 8.19
C PHE A 21 13.20 -24.66 7.64
N VAL A 22 12.84 -24.67 6.36
CA VAL A 22 11.97 -23.65 5.76
C VAL A 22 10.62 -23.64 6.45
N ASP A 23 9.99 -24.80 6.67
CA ASP A 23 8.71 -24.89 7.36
C ASP A 23 8.77 -24.37 8.80
N ILE A 24 9.86 -24.64 9.53
CA ILE A 24 10.05 -24.12 10.89
C ILE A 24 10.14 -22.59 10.87
N VAL A 25 10.92 -22.01 9.97
CA VAL A 25 11.07 -20.56 9.84
C VAL A 25 9.76 -19.91 9.44
N VAL A 26 9.08 -20.43 8.41
CA VAL A 26 7.80 -19.91 7.92
C VAL A 26 6.73 -19.97 9.01
N ASN A 27 6.62 -21.09 9.72
CA ASN A 27 5.66 -21.19 10.83
C ASN A 27 6.02 -20.23 11.96
N GLY A 28 7.29 -20.09 12.32
CA GLY A 28 7.72 -19.11 13.33
C GLY A 28 7.44 -17.66 12.95
N MET A 29 7.51 -17.30 11.66
CA MET A 29 7.12 -15.98 11.16
C MET A 29 5.61 -15.76 11.18
N THR A 30 4.84 -16.80 10.86
CA THR A 30 3.37 -16.70 10.77
C THR A 30 2.66 -16.78 12.10
N GLU A 31 3.21 -17.52 13.08
CA GLU A 31 2.67 -17.61 14.45
C GLU A 31 2.73 -16.28 15.20
N LYS A 32 3.70 -15.42 14.88
CA LYS A 32 3.75 -14.08 15.45
C LYS A 32 2.55 -13.29 14.93
N GLY A 33 1.55 -13.10 15.79
CA GLY A 33 0.46 -12.18 15.56
C GLY A 33 0.99 -10.77 15.30
N TYR A 34 0.27 -9.99 14.55
CA TYR A 34 0.49 -8.56 14.44
C TYR A 34 -0.68 -7.84 15.12
N GLU A 35 -0.37 -6.80 15.82
CA GLU A 35 -1.36 -5.91 16.43
C GLU A 35 -1.34 -4.61 15.62
N MET A 36 -2.49 -4.24 15.08
CA MET A 36 -2.64 -2.98 14.36
C MET A 36 -2.98 -1.89 15.36
N LYS A 37 -2.28 -0.77 15.26
CA LYS A 37 -2.55 0.43 16.04
C LYS A 37 -2.67 1.61 15.09
N ALA A 38 -3.83 2.26 15.11
CA ALA A 38 -4.06 3.50 14.38
C ALA A 38 -3.81 4.70 15.29
N PHE A 39 -3.22 5.74 14.74
CA PHE A 39 -3.00 7.01 15.41
C PHE A 39 -3.44 8.14 14.48
N ALA A 40 -4.46 8.86 14.88
CA ALA A 40 -4.90 10.04 14.15
C ALA A 40 -3.92 11.20 14.36
N SER A 41 -3.40 11.74 13.27
CA SER A 41 -2.44 12.85 13.25
C SER A 41 -3.03 14.17 12.76
N ASP A 42 -4.32 14.19 12.46
CA ASP A 42 -5.01 15.41 12.03
C ASP A 42 -5.14 16.42 13.17
N PRO A 43 -5.19 17.74 12.89
CA PRO A 43 -5.25 18.77 13.90
C PRO A 43 -6.46 18.67 14.84
N PHE A 44 -7.58 18.12 14.35
CA PHE A 44 -8.79 17.95 15.14
C PHE A 44 -8.63 16.82 16.18
N ALA A 45 -8.08 15.70 15.78
CA ALA A 45 -7.78 14.57 16.66
C ALA A 45 -6.75 14.94 17.72
N LEU A 46 -5.69 15.67 17.33
CA LEU A 46 -4.70 16.17 18.27
C LEU A 46 -5.32 17.11 19.30
N LYS A 47 -6.23 18.01 18.85
CA LYS A 47 -6.97 18.88 19.77
C LYS A 47 -7.83 18.10 20.76
N GLN A 48 -8.61 17.11 20.29
CA GLN A 48 -9.43 16.28 21.15
C GLN A 48 -8.58 15.56 22.23
N ARG A 49 -7.41 15.03 21.84
CA ARG A 49 -6.48 14.39 22.76
C ARG A 49 -5.92 15.37 23.80
N THR A 50 -5.58 16.57 23.35
CA THR A 50 -5.07 17.64 24.23
C THR A 50 -6.16 18.14 25.19
N ASP A 51 -7.38 18.35 24.71
CA ASP A 51 -8.53 18.76 25.52
C ASP A 51 -8.88 17.70 26.56
N PHE A 52 -8.85 16.41 26.18
CA PHE A 52 -9.05 15.31 27.13
C PHE A 52 -7.96 15.29 28.20
N ALA A 53 -6.69 15.40 27.82
CA ALA A 53 -5.56 15.44 28.76
C ALA A 53 -5.67 16.62 29.73
N ALA A 54 -6.03 17.82 29.24
CA ALA A 54 -6.23 18.99 30.07
C ALA A 54 -7.40 18.84 31.06
N ASN A 55 -8.51 18.25 30.61
CA ASN A 55 -9.65 17.98 31.46
C ASN A 55 -9.32 16.93 32.54
N ALA A 56 -8.67 15.83 32.16
CA ALA A 56 -8.23 14.82 33.11
C ALA A 56 -7.24 15.35 34.15
N LEU A 57 -6.29 16.21 33.72
CA LEU A 57 -5.35 16.85 34.63
C LEU A 57 -6.06 17.75 35.64
N ARG A 58 -7.04 18.53 35.17
CA ARG A 58 -7.87 19.37 36.05
C ARG A 58 -8.66 18.53 37.07
N ASP A 59 -9.21 17.40 36.63
CA ASP A 59 -9.96 16.49 37.50
C ASP A 59 -9.04 15.83 38.55
N ILE A 60 -7.80 15.49 38.20
CA ILE A 60 -6.79 14.97 39.14
C ILE A 60 -6.43 16.03 40.17
N GLU A 61 -6.13 17.26 39.76
CA GLU A 61 -5.76 18.35 40.67
C GLU A 61 -6.85 18.75 41.61
N ASN A 62 -8.12 18.69 41.18
CA ASN A 62 -9.28 19.13 41.96
C ASN A 62 -10.09 17.98 42.53
N LYS A 63 -9.61 16.74 42.50
CA LYS A 63 -10.33 15.53 42.88
C LYS A 63 -11.03 15.65 44.23
N GLN A 64 -10.34 16.13 45.27
CA GLN A 64 -10.92 16.26 46.61
C GLN A 64 -12.09 17.25 46.67
N ALA A 65 -12.02 18.35 45.92
CA ALA A 65 -13.10 19.34 45.87
C ALA A 65 -14.29 18.82 45.07
N ILE A 66 -14.05 18.14 43.97
CA ILE A 66 -15.07 17.55 43.11
C ILE A 66 -15.81 16.45 43.86
N ASP A 67 -15.12 15.56 44.60
CA ASP A 67 -15.72 14.50 45.39
C ASP A 67 -16.65 15.07 46.49
N ARG A 68 -16.25 16.13 47.19
CA ARG A 68 -17.09 16.80 48.20
C ARG A 68 -18.34 17.40 47.57
N LEU A 69 -18.22 18.05 46.44
CA LEU A 69 -19.35 18.62 45.71
C LEU A 69 -20.29 17.54 45.19
N SER A 70 -19.76 16.47 44.64
CA SER A 70 -20.54 15.35 44.11
C SER A 70 -21.32 14.64 45.24
N GLN A 71 -20.69 14.48 46.42
CA GLN A 71 -21.37 13.93 47.60
C GLN A 71 -22.47 14.85 48.17
N ALA A 72 -22.26 16.18 48.12
CA ALA A 72 -23.24 17.12 48.65
C ALA A 72 -24.45 17.33 47.71
N THR A 73 -24.26 17.22 46.39
CA THR A 73 -25.30 17.50 45.37
C THR A 73 -25.87 16.26 44.72
N GLY A 74 -25.23 15.11 44.86
CA GLY A 74 -25.61 13.89 44.15
C GLY A 74 -25.36 13.93 42.63
N GLN A 75 -24.63 14.94 42.12
CA GLN A 75 -24.33 15.10 40.70
C GLN A 75 -22.84 14.88 40.45
N ASN A 76 -22.50 14.37 39.27
CA ASN A 76 -21.13 14.20 38.84
C ASN A 76 -20.59 15.51 38.24
N PHE A 77 -19.50 16.06 38.81
CA PHE A 77 -18.84 17.28 38.36
C PHE A 77 -17.48 17.03 37.68
N TYR A 78 -17.13 15.75 37.47
CA TYR A 78 -15.93 15.44 36.70
C TYR A 78 -16.11 15.85 35.23
N ALA A 79 -15.08 16.43 34.63
CA ALA A 79 -15.07 16.79 33.22
C ALA A 79 -14.80 15.57 32.34
N SER A 80 -14.11 14.55 32.86
CA SER A 80 -13.97 13.26 32.22
C SER A 80 -15.25 12.45 32.39
N THR A 81 -15.67 11.75 31.33
CA THR A 81 -16.96 11.05 31.27
C THR A 81 -17.05 9.84 32.23
N ASP A 82 -15.91 9.35 32.70
CA ASP A 82 -15.83 8.12 33.52
C ASP A 82 -15.04 8.34 34.81
N PRO A 83 -15.76 8.65 35.92
CA PRO A 83 -15.13 8.95 37.20
C PRO A 83 -14.34 7.78 37.82
N GLU A 84 -14.67 6.54 37.44
CA GLU A 84 -14.02 5.34 37.98
C GLU A 84 -12.64 5.10 37.36
N ASN A 85 -12.43 5.61 36.16
CA ASN A 85 -11.20 5.43 35.40
C ASN A 85 -10.27 6.67 35.39
N ILE A 86 -10.49 7.60 36.33
CA ILE A 86 -9.64 8.80 36.42
C ILE A 86 -8.26 8.41 36.98
N PRO A 87 -7.16 8.72 36.27
CA PRO A 87 -5.81 8.48 36.77
C PRO A 87 -5.56 9.18 38.10
N ARG A 88 -4.76 8.55 38.96
CA ARG A 88 -4.45 9.09 40.29
C ARG A 88 -3.43 10.22 40.25
N ASP A 89 -2.46 10.05 39.34
CA ASP A 89 -1.32 10.94 39.19
C ASP A 89 -1.08 11.31 37.71
N LYS A 90 -0.29 12.36 37.52
CA LYS A 90 0.15 12.80 36.17
C LYS A 90 0.88 11.68 35.41
N ASN A 91 1.71 10.88 36.11
CA ASN A 91 2.43 9.78 35.49
C ASN A 91 1.48 8.67 35.02
N GLU A 92 0.45 8.40 35.79
CA GLU A 92 -0.60 7.43 35.40
C GLU A 92 -1.44 7.95 34.23
N LEU A 93 -1.69 9.28 34.17
CA LEU A 93 -2.33 9.92 33.03
C LEU A 93 -1.50 9.78 31.75
N ASP A 94 -0.19 10.06 31.83
CA ASP A 94 0.71 9.90 30.70
C ASP A 94 0.75 8.46 30.19
N LEU A 95 0.77 7.51 31.13
CA LEU A 95 0.72 6.08 30.79
C LEU A 95 -0.61 5.69 30.14
N MET A 96 -1.73 6.19 30.68
CA MET A 96 -3.07 5.97 30.13
C MET A 96 -3.20 6.54 28.71
N LEU A 97 -2.69 7.77 28.48
CA LEU A 97 -2.70 8.39 27.16
C LEU A 97 -1.87 7.63 26.11
N GLN A 98 -0.80 6.98 26.55
CA GLN A 98 0.06 6.19 25.66
C GLN A 98 -0.47 4.78 25.39
N LEU A 99 -1.08 4.13 26.37
CA LEU A 99 -1.45 2.72 26.27
C LEU A 99 -2.94 2.48 26.00
N ASN A 100 -3.81 3.25 26.63
CA ASN A 100 -5.24 2.91 26.71
C ASN A 100 -6.13 3.94 26.01
N TYR A 101 -5.70 5.20 25.91
CA TYR A 101 -6.54 6.23 25.34
C TYR A 101 -6.53 6.15 23.82
N LYS A 102 -7.70 5.90 23.25
CA LYS A 102 -7.92 5.88 21.79
C LYS A 102 -9.11 6.76 21.44
N LEU A 103 -8.98 7.48 20.36
CA LEU A 103 -10.10 8.19 19.75
C LEU A 103 -11.04 7.20 19.05
N SER A 104 -12.32 7.52 18.95
CA SER A 104 -13.31 6.69 18.25
C SER A 104 -12.91 6.46 16.78
N VAL A 105 -12.28 7.43 16.13
CA VAL A 105 -11.75 7.31 14.78
C VAL A 105 -10.65 6.27 14.69
N GLU A 106 -9.71 6.27 15.64
CA GLU A 106 -8.60 5.31 15.71
C GLU A 106 -9.12 3.87 15.90
N ILE A 107 -10.12 3.71 16.76
CA ILE A 107 -10.76 2.40 16.97
C ILE A 107 -11.48 1.93 15.70
N ALA A 108 -12.20 2.83 15.03
CA ALA A 108 -12.88 2.53 13.78
C ALA A 108 -11.90 2.15 12.67
N GLU A 109 -10.78 2.85 12.55
CA GLU A 109 -9.73 2.55 11.57
C GLU A 109 -9.10 1.17 11.82
N GLU A 110 -8.76 0.85 13.07
CA GLU A 110 -8.24 -0.48 13.44
C GLU A 110 -9.23 -1.59 13.08
N GLU A 111 -10.51 -1.39 13.38
CA GLU A 111 -11.57 -2.36 13.07
C GLU A 111 -11.75 -2.53 11.55
N VAL A 112 -11.78 -1.43 10.80
CA VAL A 112 -11.92 -1.46 9.34
C VAL A 112 -10.74 -2.19 8.70
N VAL A 113 -9.50 -1.86 9.08
CA VAL A 113 -8.33 -2.54 8.54
C VAL A 113 -8.34 -4.03 8.91
N GLY A 114 -8.70 -4.36 10.17
CA GLY A 114 -8.85 -5.74 10.61
C GLY A 114 -9.88 -6.52 9.79
N ASN A 115 -11.01 -5.92 9.48
CA ASN A 115 -12.06 -6.53 8.66
C ASN A 115 -11.62 -6.69 7.20
N VAL A 116 -10.93 -5.71 6.63
CA VAL A 116 -10.35 -5.80 5.28
C VAL A 116 -9.38 -6.96 5.19
N LEU A 117 -8.47 -7.11 6.15
CA LEU A 117 -7.51 -8.20 6.16
C LEU A 117 -8.18 -9.57 6.32
N LYS A 118 -9.19 -9.70 7.19
CA LYS A 118 -9.99 -10.92 7.36
C LYS A 118 -10.74 -11.28 6.08
N TYR A 119 -11.39 -10.30 5.44
CA TYR A 119 -12.12 -10.50 4.20
C TYR A 119 -11.22 -11.01 3.07
N ASN A 120 -10.01 -10.46 2.99
CA ASN A 120 -8.99 -10.86 2.00
C ASN A 120 -8.22 -12.14 2.39
N LYS A 121 -8.54 -12.79 3.51
CA LYS A 121 -7.82 -13.96 4.01
C LYS A 121 -6.31 -13.74 4.07
N PHE A 122 -5.93 -12.58 4.60
CA PHE A 122 -4.53 -12.13 4.59
C PHE A 122 -3.58 -13.10 5.30
N ASP A 123 -4.05 -13.90 6.26
CA ASP A 123 -3.22 -14.90 6.92
C ASP A 123 -2.70 -15.98 5.96
N GLU A 124 -3.50 -16.37 4.97
CA GLU A 124 -3.05 -17.28 3.91
C GLU A 124 -2.01 -16.61 3.01
N THR A 125 -2.25 -15.35 2.65
CA THR A 125 -1.32 -14.53 1.87
C THR A 125 -0.02 -14.33 2.65
N LYS A 126 -0.08 -13.98 3.93
CA LYS A 126 1.07 -13.84 4.83
C LYS A 126 1.95 -15.08 4.86
N LYS A 127 1.34 -16.28 4.90
CA LYS A 127 2.09 -17.53 4.88
C LYS A 127 2.86 -17.72 3.57
N ARG A 128 2.25 -17.40 2.43
CA ARG A 128 2.93 -17.44 1.13
C ARG A 128 4.08 -16.44 1.06
N LEU A 129 3.84 -15.18 1.49
CA LEU A 129 4.86 -14.14 1.54
C LEU A 129 6.04 -14.55 2.43
N ALA A 130 5.78 -15.15 3.60
CA ALA A 130 6.82 -15.63 4.49
C ALA A 130 7.65 -16.77 3.86
N TYR A 131 7.00 -17.65 3.10
CA TYR A 131 7.68 -18.71 2.36
C TYR A 131 8.60 -18.13 1.28
N ASP A 132 8.08 -17.23 0.44
CA ASP A 132 8.86 -16.61 -0.65
C ASP A 132 10.02 -15.80 -0.10
N LEU A 133 9.80 -15.03 0.97
CA LEU A 133 10.84 -14.27 1.63
C LEU A 133 11.95 -15.17 2.18
N THR A 134 11.58 -16.34 2.71
CA THR A 134 12.56 -17.30 3.27
C THR A 134 13.35 -18.01 2.17
N VAL A 135 12.71 -18.35 1.04
CA VAL A 135 13.33 -19.15 -0.03
C VAL A 135 14.00 -18.29 -1.09
N LEU A 136 13.32 -17.21 -1.50
CA LEU A 136 13.75 -16.34 -2.61
C LEU A 136 14.37 -15.03 -2.15
N GLY A 137 14.12 -14.61 -0.90
CA GLY A 137 14.56 -13.32 -0.37
C GLY A 137 13.69 -12.13 -0.82
N ILE A 138 12.65 -12.38 -1.63
CA ILE A 138 11.72 -11.36 -2.11
C ILE A 138 10.30 -11.89 -2.03
N ALA A 139 9.36 -11.03 -1.64
CA ALA A 139 7.94 -11.32 -1.60
C ALA A 139 7.16 -10.07 -1.99
N ALA A 140 6.02 -10.22 -2.64
CA ALA A 140 5.21 -9.11 -3.10
C ALA A 140 3.72 -9.35 -2.88
N SER A 141 3.03 -8.29 -2.48
CA SER A 141 1.57 -8.24 -2.43
C SER A 141 1.08 -6.97 -3.13
N LYS A 142 -0.08 -7.03 -3.74
CA LYS A 142 -0.72 -5.89 -4.39
C LYS A 142 -2.04 -5.59 -3.72
N THR A 143 -2.19 -4.34 -3.28
CA THR A 143 -3.45 -3.82 -2.77
C THR A 143 -4.10 -2.96 -3.85
N SER A 144 -5.37 -3.21 -4.11
CA SER A 144 -6.17 -2.47 -5.08
C SER A 144 -7.55 -2.14 -4.52
N PHE A 145 -8.15 -1.09 -5.02
CA PHE A 145 -9.51 -0.69 -4.70
C PHE A 145 -10.43 -0.95 -5.89
N ASN A 146 -11.53 -1.64 -5.63
CA ASN A 146 -12.58 -1.88 -6.61
C ASN A 146 -13.94 -1.51 -5.99
N LEU A 147 -14.77 -0.79 -6.73
CA LEU A 147 -16.09 -0.36 -6.25
C LEU A 147 -17.02 -1.53 -5.88
N SER A 148 -16.85 -2.70 -6.50
CA SER A 148 -17.68 -3.88 -6.22
C SER A 148 -17.19 -4.72 -5.05
N GLU A 149 -15.87 -4.76 -4.82
CA GLU A 149 -15.23 -5.64 -3.84
C GLU A 149 -14.57 -4.87 -2.69
N GLY A 150 -14.47 -3.55 -2.82
CA GLY A 150 -13.78 -2.70 -1.87
C GLY A 150 -12.26 -2.81 -2.00
N ILE A 151 -11.56 -2.80 -0.87
CA ILE A 151 -10.10 -2.96 -0.81
C ILE A 151 -9.76 -4.44 -0.88
N THR A 152 -9.01 -4.82 -1.91
CA THR A 152 -8.54 -6.18 -2.14
C THR A 152 -7.03 -6.24 -2.04
N THR A 153 -6.52 -7.27 -1.34
CA THR A 153 -5.08 -7.54 -1.23
C THR A 153 -4.79 -8.91 -1.80
N HIS A 154 -3.98 -8.94 -2.85
CA HIS A 154 -3.63 -10.16 -3.56
C HIS A 154 -2.14 -10.48 -3.40
N TYR A 155 -1.85 -11.76 -3.34
CA TYR A 155 -0.49 -12.27 -3.46
C TYR A 155 -0.01 -12.09 -4.91
N VAL A 156 1.24 -11.63 -5.06
CA VAL A 156 1.93 -11.55 -6.35
C VAL A 156 3.06 -12.57 -6.35
N ASP A 157 3.04 -13.46 -7.33
CA ASP A 157 4.10 -14.45 -7.50
C ASP A 157 5.39 -13.74 -7.93
N PRO A 158 6.51 -13.91 -7.19
CA PRO A 158 7.79 -13.32 -7.57
C PRO A 158 8.28 -13.68 -8.99
N ALA A 159 7.86 -14.83 -9.53
CA ALA A 159 8.15 -15.20 -10.92
C ALA A 159 7.50 -14.28 -11.95
N ASN A 160 6.40 -13.62 -11.58
CA ASN A 160 5.65 -12.69 -12.44
C ASN A 160 5.89 -11.23 -12.07
N LEU A 161 6.73 -10.98 -11.06
CA LEU A 161 7.07 -9.64 -10.62
C LEU A 161 8.17 -9.02 -11.50
N VAL A 162 7.95 -7.79 -11.95
CA VAL A 162 8.91 -6.99 -12.71
C VAL A 162 9.13 -5.68 -11.97
N TYR A 163 10.37 -5.32 -11.72
CA TYR A 163 10.71 -4.07 -11.05
C TYR A 163 12.03 -3.51 -11.55
N SER A 164 12.29 -2.23 -11.34
CA SER A 164 13.54 -1.59 -11.71
C SER A 164 14.69 -2.10 -10.84
N ALA A 165 15.90 -2.05 -11.37
CA ALA A 165 17.10 -2.33 -10.57
C ALA A 165 17.11 -1.40 -9.35
N THR A 166 17.45 -1.95 -8.19
CA THR A 166 17.52 -1.24 -6.92
C THR A 166 18.78 -1.64 -6.17
N ASP A 167 19.43 -0.68 -5.56
CA ASP A 167 20.54 -0.87 -4.64
C ASP A 167 20.09 -0.70 -3.18
N ASP A 168 18.85 -0.23 -2.97
CA ASP A 168 18.28 -0.01 -1.66
C ASP A 168 17.53 -1.26 -1.16
N PRO A 169 17.86 -1.78 0.04
CA PRO A 169 17.16 -2.90 0.65
C PRO A 169 15.67 -2.62 0.94
N ASN A 170 15.27 -1.36 1.03
CA ASN A 170 13.88 -0.94 1.26
C ASN A 170 13.10 -0.66 -0.02
N PHE A 171 13.75 -0.78 -1.19
CA PHE A 171 13.13 -0.51 -2.50
C PHE A 171 12.64 0.93 -2.71
N GLU A 172 13.17 1.93 -2.00
CA GLU A 172 12.73 3.31 -2.10
C GLU A 172 13.16 3.97 -3.43
N ASP A 173 14.22 3.47 -4.07
CA ASP A 173 14.78 3.95 -5.32
C ASP A 173 14.11 3.38 -6.57
N ILE A 174 13.20 2.42 -6.44
CA ILE A 174 12.49 1.87 -7.60
C ILE A 174 11.61 2.92 -8.26
N TYR A 175 11.61 2.93 -9.60
CA TYR A 175 10.79 3.83 -10.38
C TYR A 175 9.72 3.12 -11.21
N TYR A 176 9.77 1.80 -11.34
CA TYR A 176 8.65 1.01 -11.83
C TYR A 176 8.55 -0.33 -11.11
N VAL A 177 7.33 -0.78 -10.96
CA VAL A 177 6.98 -2.12 -10.50
C VAL A 177 5.79 -2.62 -11.32
N GLY A 178 5.76 -3.90 -11.62
CA GLY A 178 4.69 -4.48 -12.42
C GLY A 178 4.52 -5.97 -12.17
N GLU A 179 3.37 -6.47 -12.60
CA GLU A 179 2.96 -7.87 -12.52
C GLU A 179 2.54 -8.36 -13.90
N ILE A 180 3.06 -9.51 -14.32
CA ILE A 180 2.66 -10.16 -15.57
C ILE A 180 1.52 -11.12 -15.27
N LYS A 181 0.37 -10.94 -15.92
CA LYS A 181 -0.79 -11.84 -15.83
C LYS A 181 -1.09 -12.48 -17.17
N ALA A 182 -1.34 -13.78 -17.15
CA ALA A 182 -1.82 -14.50 -18.32
C ALA A 182 -3.36 -14.40 -18.37
N LEU A 183 -3.89 -13.63 -19.31
CA LEU A 183 -5.30 -13.33 -19.47
C LEU A 183 -5.83 -13.85 -20.81
N THR A 184 -7.07 -14.31 -20.82
CA THR A 184 -7.80 -14.64 -22.05
C THR A 184 -8.32 -13.36 -22.72
N LEU A 185 -8.61 -13.41 -24.01
CA LEU A 185 -9.13 -12.27 -24.75
C LEU A 185 -10.44 -11.69 -24.14
N PRO A 186 -11.41 -12.51 -23.70
CA PRO A 186 -12.60 -12.00 -23.00
C PRO A 186 -12.29 -11.30 -21.69
N GLU A 187 -11.29 -11.75 -20.93
CA GLU A 187 -10.85 -11.09 -19.70
C GLU A 187 -10.21 -9.74 -20.00
N ILE A 188 -9.39 -9.64 -21.04
CA ILE A 188 -8.80 -8.40 -21.51
C ILE A 188 -9.91 -7.40 -21.90
N LYS A 189 -10.90 -7.84 -22.68
CA LYS A 189 -12.03 -7.00 -23.07
C LYS A 189 -12.86 -6.53 -21.87
N ARG A 190 -13.02 -7.36 -20.84
CA ARG A 190 -13.71 -6.99 -19.60
C ARG A 190 -12.95 -5.94 -18.82
N LEU A 191 -11.62 -6.07 -18.72
CA LEU A 191 -10.77 -5.15 -17.98
C LEU A 191 -10.60 -3.81 -18.73
N PHE A 192 -10.56 -3.86 -20.06
CA PHE A 192 -10.37 -2.69 -20.92
C PHE A 192 -11.55 -2.54 -21.91
N PRO A 193 -12.70 -2.05 -21.45
CA PRO A 193 -13.91 -1.98 -22.27
C PRO A 193 -13.79 -1.01 -23.46
N ASN A 194 -12.83 -0.09 -23.41
CA ASN A 194 -12.60 0.91 -24.46
C ASN A 194 -11.84 0.38 -25.69
N LEU A 195 -11.33 -0.87 -25.63
CA LEU A 195 -10.63 -1.48 -26.75
C LEU A 195 -11.56 -1.71 -27.95
N THR A 196 -11.08 -1.31 -29.11
CA THR A 196 -11.74 -1.55 -30.39
C THR A 196 -11.63 -3.02 -30.82
N ASN A 197 -12.54 -3.45 -31.70
CA ASN A 197 -12.47 -4.82 -32.21
C ASN A 197 -11.18 -5.07 -33.04
N GLU A 198 -10.66 -4.04 -33.73
CA GLU A 198 -9.41 -4.13 -34.50
C GLU A 198 -8.20 -4.35 -33.56
N GLU A 199 -8.18 -3.68 -32.42
CA GLU A 199 -7.13 -3.88 -31.40
C GLU A 199 -7.23 -5.29 -30.79
N LEU A 200 -8.43 -5.80 -30.52
CA LEU A 200 -8.63 -7.15 -30.04
C LEU A 200 -8.18 -8.22 -31.05
N GLU A 201 -8.47 -8.03 -32.33
CA GLU A 201 -7.96 -8.90 -33.41
C GLU A 201 -6.44 -8.85 -33.51
N THR A 202 -5.85 -7.68 -33.28
CA THR A 202 -4.40 -7.52 -33.25
C THR A 202 -3.80 -8.26 -32.07
N ILE A 203 -4.39 -8.16 -30.88
CA ILE A 203 -3.97 -8.90 -29.68
C ILE A 203 -4.02 -10.42 -29.95
N GLN A 204 -5.09 -10.90 -30.59
CA GLN A 204 -5.27 -12.32 -30.90
C GLN A 204 -4.15 -12.87 -31.79
N LYS A 205 -3.55 -12.05 -32.65
CA LYS A 205 -2.43 -12.46 -33.52
C LYS A 205 -1.11 -12.65 -32.76
N TYR A 206 -1.02 -12.15 -31.53
CA TYR A 206 0.16 -12.27 -30.67
C TYR A 206 -0.17 -13.18 -29.46
N PRO A 207 -0.24 -14.51 -29.66
CA PRO A 207 -0.38 -15.43 -28.54
C PRO A 207 0.83 -15.25 -27.65
N GLY A 208 0.58 -15.09 -26.35
CA GLY A 208 1.64 -14.97 -25.37
C GLY A 208 2.61 -16.14 -25.47
N ARG A 209 3.87 -15.86 -25.77
CA ARG A 209 4.89 -16.90 -25.73
C ARG A 209 5.04 -17.41 -24.31
N GLN A 210 4.50 -18.58 -24.05
CA GLN A 210 4.78 -19.39 -22.86
C GLN A 210 6.22 -19.94 -22.90
N ASN A 211 7.24 -19.10 -22.93
CA ASN A 211 8.60 -19.59 -23.10
C ASN A 211 9.56 -19.23 -21.98
N TYR A 212 9.10 -19.17 -20.72
CA TYR A 212 10.06 -19.03 -19.61
C TYR A 212 10.02 -20.16 -18.57
N ALA A 213 9.15 -21.14 -18.70
CA ALA A 213 9.22 -22.37 -17.90
C ALA A 213 8.86 -23.55 -18.79
N GLN A 214 9.80 -23.94 -19.60
CA GLN A 214 9.69 -25.18 -20.35
C GLN A 214 9.99 -26.35 -19.42
N SER A 215 9.01 -26.76 -18.64
CA SER A 215 8.94 -28.15 -18.23
C SER A 215 8.15 -28.88 -19.30
N ASP A 216 8.73 -29.90 -19.93
CA ASP A 216 8.18 -30.72 -20.98
C ASP A 216 6.86 -31.45 -20.65
N TRP A 217 6.22 -31.14 -19.53
CA TRP A 217 5.02 -31.75 -19.00
C TRP A 217 3.74 -30.95 -19.16
N GLN A 218 3.79 -29.71 -19.63
CA GLN A 218 2.60 -28.89 -19.90
C GLN A 218 2.22 -28.92 -21.39
N VAL A 219 1.78 -30.08 -21.87
CA VAL A 219 1.30 -30.29 -23.25
C VAL A 219 -0.12 -29.74 -23.48
N ASN A 220 -0.80 -29.22 -22.49
CA ASN A 220 -2.08 -28.54 -22.67
C ASN A 220 -1.94 -27.07 -22.31
N SER A 221 -1.22 -26.35 -23.13
CA SER A 221 -1.19 -24.92 -23.09
C SER A 221 -2.57 -24.37 -23.42
N ASP A 222 -3.11 -23.58 -22.51
CA ASP A 222 -4.10 -22.57 -22.82
C ASP A 222 -3.49 -21.63 -23.89
N THR A 223 -3.53 -22.04 -25.14
CA THR A 223 -2.98 -21.31 -26.29
C THR A 223 -3.68 -19.98 -26.53
N GLU A 224 -4.75 -19.71 -25.76
CA GLU A 224 -5.57 -18.50 -25.85
C GLU A 224 -5.23 -17.45 -24.79
N LYS A 225 -4.22 -17.66 -23.94
CA LYS A 225 -3.82 -16.67 -22.95
C LYS A 225 -2.74 -15.74 -23.47
N HIS A 226 -2.95 -14.45 -23.26
CA HIS A 226 -2.02 -13.38 -23.57
C HIS A 226 -1.36 -12.89 -22.29
N GLN A 227 -0.06 -12.63 -22.34
CA GLN A 227 0.66 -12.05 -21.22
C GLN A 227 0.47 -10.54 -21.21
N VAL A 228 -0.15 -10.04 -20.17
CA VAL A 228 -0.37 -8.61 -19.94
C VAL A 228 0.46 -8.16 -18.76
N LEU A 229 1.31 -7.17 -19.00
CA LEU A 229 2.06 -6.49 -17.94
C LEU A 229 1.20 -5.35 -17.41
N PHE A 230 0.83 -5.42 -16.13
CA PHE A 230 0.27 -4.31 -15.37
C PHE A 230 1.40 -3.68 -14.59
N PHE A 231 1.60 -2.40 -14.73
CA PHE A 231 2.72 -1.73 -14.09
C PHE A 231 2.36 -0.35 -13.56
N GLU A 232 3.12 0.07 -12.59
CA GLU A 232 3.13 1.42 -12.04
C GLU A 232 4.50 2.03 -12.31
N TYR A 233 4.49 3.28 -12.74
CA TYR A 233 5.69 4.00 -13.16
C TYR A 233 5.73 5.37 -12.51
N LYS A 234 6.83 5.63 -11.81
CA LYS A 234 7.11 6.86 -11.09
C LYS A 234 7.93 7.78 -11.99
N THR A 235 7.49 9.01 -12.17
CA THR A 235 8.19 10.00 -12.98
C THR A 235 7.95 11.40 -12.42
N TYR A 236 8.62 12.38 -13.03
CA TYR A 236 8.46 13.77 -12.66
C TYR A 236 7.64 14.52 -13.69
N GLN A 237 6.75 15.38 -13.21
CA GLN A 237 5.97 16.28 -14.04
C GLN A 237 6.13 17.71 -13.53
N ASP A 238 6.29 18.66 -14.44
CA ASP A 238 6.38 20.06 -14.09
C ASP A 238 4.98 20.63 -13.87
N GLN A 239 4.75 21.12 -12.67
CA GLN A 239 3.58 21.90 -12.33
C GLN A 239 3.90 23.38 -12.54
N VAL A 240 3.24 23.99 -13.52
CA VAL A 240 3.51 25.36 -13.96
C VAL A 240 2.48 26.32 -13.41
N PHE A 241 2.95 27.42 -12.85
CA PHE A 241 2.11 28.48 -12.29
C PHE A 241 2.35 29.80 -13.00
N LYS A 242 1.26 30.49 -13.27
CA LYS A 242 1.30 31.89 -13.67
C LYS A 242 1.02 32.74 -12.42
N ILE A 243 2.04 33.47 -11.97
CA ILE A 243 1.95 34.40 -10.83
C ILE A 243 1.74 35.81 -11.38
N LYS A 244 0.68 36.46 -10.96
CA LYS A 244 0.37 37.81 -11.37
C LYS A 244 0.36 38.71 -10.16
N GLN A 245 1.15 39.79 -10.21
CA GLN A 245 1.07 40.88 -9.25
C GLN A 245 -0.13 41.78 -9.55
N THR A 246 -0.90 42.08 -8.53
CA THR A 246 -2.00 43.06 -8.62
C THR A 246 -1.56 44.41 -8.03
N GLU A 247 -2.19 45.51 -8.45
CA GLU A 247 -1.91 46.87 -7.96
C GLU A 247 -2.03 46.98 -6.42
N GLN A 248 -2.69 46.04 -5.77
CA GLN A 248 -2.84 45.98 -4.31
C GLN A 248 -1.77 45.08 -3.64
N GLY A 249 -0.77 44.62 -4.38
CA GLY A 249 0.28 43.74 -3.87
C GLY A 249 -0.14 42.29 -3.62
N LEU A 250 -1.37 41.89 -3.95
CA LEU A 250 -1.86 40.53 -3.83
C LEU A 250 -1.41 39.76 -5.04
N GLU A 251 -0.60 38.70 -4.83
CA GLU A 251 -0.22 37.74 -5.88
C GLU A 251 -1.38 36.80 -6.17
N LYS A 252 -1.81 36.77 -7.43
CA LYS A 252 -2.77 35.79 -7.92
C LYS A 252 -2.03 34.69 -8.65
N THR A 253 -2.05 33.48 -8.08
CA THR A 253 -1.44 32.30 -8.68
C THR A 253 -2.49 31.46 -9.42
N LEU A 254 -2.22 31.15 -10.67
CA LEU A 254 -3.05 30.27 -11.50
C LEU A 254 -2.22 29.12 -12.03
N GLU A 255 -2.64 27.90 -11.75
CA GLU A 255 -2.05 26.72 -12.33
C GLU A 255 -2.32 26.66 -13.84
N LYS A 256 -1.33 26.29 -14.63
CA LYS A 256 -1.37 26.18 -16.07
C LYS A 256 -0.89 24.79 -16.50
N GLN A 257 -1.14 24.43 -17.75
CA GLN A 257 -0.59 23.23 -18.35
C GLN A 257 0.96 23.33 -18.39
N ASP A 258 1.62 22.20 -18.33
CA ASP A 258 3.08 22.08 -18.40
C ASP A 258 3.69 22.72 -19.65
N THR A 259 2.96 22.69 -20.76
CA THR A 259 3.33 23.33 -22.03
C THR A 259 3.24 24.85 -22.02
N PHE A 260 2.73 25.47 -20.97
CA PHE A 260 2.58 26.91 -20.89
C PHE A 260 3.91 27.63 -20.76
N ASN A 261 4.37 28.21 -21.86
CA ASN A 261 5.61 28.97 -21.93
C ASN A 261 5.42 30.30 -22.69
N PRO A 262 4.68 31.25 -22.12
CA PRO A 262 4.47 32.54 -22.74
C PRO A 262 5.75 33.39 -22.71
N PRO A 263 5.88 34.39 -23.62
CA PRO A 263 6.97 35.34 -23.53
C PRO A 263 6.92 36.10 -22.19
N PRO A 264 8.07 36.48 -21.65
CA PRO A 264 8.13 37.25 -20.40
C PRO A 264 7.35 38.54 -20.52
N SER A 265 6.64 38.93 -19.46
CA SER A 265 5.82 40.12 -19.39
C SER A 265 5.94 40.74 -17.99
N ASP A 266 5.93 42.07 -17.91
CA ASP A 266 5.99 42.82 -16.66
C ASP A 266 4.78 42.58 -15.74
N ASN A 267 3.70 41.99 -16.28
CA ASN A 267 2.47 41.74 -15.55
C ASN A 267 2.35 40.36 -14.93
N PHE A 268 3.26 39.43 -15.24
CA PHE A 268 3.23 38.10 -14.66
C PHE A 268 4.60 37.42 -14.74
N GLU A 269 4.82 36.52 -13.78
CA GLU A 269 5.96 35.64 -13.70
C GLU A 269 5.51 34.18 -13.89
N ARG A 270 6.33 33.38 -14.61
CA ARG A 270 6.18 31.94 -14.70
C ARG A 270 7.02 31.28 -13.62
N ALA A 271 6.37 30.61 -12.67
CA ALA A 271 7.04 29.72 -11.73
C ALA A 271 6.70 28.28 -12.06
N PHE A 272 7.62 27.37 -11.81
CA PHE A 272 7.37 25.94 -11.95
C PHE A 272 8.02 25.20 -10.80
N ARG A 273 7.44 24.04 -10.47
CA ARG A 273 8.05 23.07 -9.57
C ARG A 273 7.90 21.69 -10.21
N SER A 274 8.90 20.85 -10.07
CA SER A 274 8.82 19.45 -10.48
C SER A 274 8.20 18.67 -9.34
N ILE A 275 7.14 17.94 -9.63
CA ILE A 275 6.47 17.05 -8.69
C ILE A 275 6.61 15.61 -9.18
N GLU A 276 6.78 14.70 -8.24
CA GLU A 276 6.78 13.29 -8.54
C GLU A 276 5.35 12.81 -8.75
N VAL A 277 5.11 12.06 -9.82
CA VAL A 277 3.80 11.54 -10.19
C VAL A 277 3.91 10.05 -10.50
N LEU A 278 2.83 9.33 -10.20
CA LEU A 278 2.69 7.91 -10.48
C LEU A 278 1.71 7.70 -11.63
N TYR A 279 2.13 6.93 -12.62
CA TYR A 279 1.28 6.47 -13.70
C TYR A 279 1.01 4.98 -13.55
N THR A 280 -0.22 4.57 -13.82
CA THR A 280 -0.59 3.17 -13.97
C THR A 280 -0.76 2.84 -15.45
N GLY A 281 -0.26 1.69 -15.87
CA GLY A 281 -0.33 1.26 -17.23
C GLY A 281 -0.55 -0.24 -17.37
N ALA A 282 -1.06 -0.61 -18.53
CA ALA A 282 -1.19 -2.01 -18.94
C ALA A 282 -0.75 -2.18 -20.38
N LYS A 283 0.01 -3.25 -20.65
CA LYS A 283 0.59 -3.53 -21.98
C LYS A 283 0.58 -5.02 -22.26
N VAL A 284 0.20 -5.40 -23.47
CA VAL A 284 0.37 -6.79 -23.94
C VAL A 284 1.83 -7.01 -24.32
N LEU A 285 2.45 -8.02 -23.76
CA LEU A 285 3.83 -8.36 -24.08
C LEU A 285 3.94 -8.89 -25.51
N GLY A 286 4.91 -8.39 -26.26
CA GLY A 286 5.13 -8.77 -27.66
C GLY A 286 4.45 -7.86 -28.71
N MET A 287 3.53 -6.99 -28.31
CA MET A 287 2.82 -6.08 -29.24
C MET A 287 3.56 -4.75 -29.52
N GLY A 288 4.86 -4.66 -29.34
CA GLY A 288 5.59 -3.40 -29.55
C GLY A 288 5.22 -2.35 -28.50
N ASP A 289 4.96 -1.10 -28.89
CA ASP A 289 4.74 0.02 -27.96
C ASP A 289 3.27 0.34 -27.68
N THR A 290 2.34 -0.54 -28.12
CA THR A 290 0.92 -0.32 -27.90
C THR A 290 0.55 -0.55 -26.44
N MET A 291 0.02 0.47 -25.77
CA MET A 291 -0.51 0.41 -24.41
C MET A 291 -1.99 0.12 -24.44
N LEU A 292 -2.46 -0.77 -23.55
CA LEU A 292 -3.89 -1.00 -23.33
C LEU A 292 -4.50 0.12 -22.46
N GLU A 293 -3.74 0.58 -21.48
CA GLU A 293 -4.11 1.68 -20.60
C GLU A 293 -2.85 2.42 -20.17
N TRP A 294 -2.97 3.74 -20.07
CA TRP A 294 -1.97 4.62 -19.47
C TRP A 294 -2.70 5.80 -18.84
N LYS A 295 -2.67 5.88 -17.52
CA LYS A 295 -3.35 6.95 -16.77
C LYS A 295 -2.57 7.36 -15.54
N LEU A 296 -2.76 8.61 -15.14
CA LEU A 296 -2.26 9.08 -13.84
C LEU A 296 -2.98 8.30 -12.72
N ALA A 297 -2.25 7.84 -11.72
CA ALA A 297 -2.83 7.15 -10.59
C ALA A 297 -3.81 8.07 -9.85
N GLU A 298 -5.01 7.58 -9.56
CA GLU A 298 -6.08 8.39 -8.96
C GLU A 298 -5.70 8.97 -7.60
N ASN A 299 -4.88 8.25 -6.85
CA ASN A 299 -4.38 8.69 -5.54
C ASN A 299 -3.45 9.91 -5.61
N MET A 300 -2.89 10.19 -6.79
CA MET A 300 -1.95 11.28 -7.05
C MET A 300 -2.64 12.56 -7.54
N THR A 301 -3.93 12.53 -7.77
CA THR A 301 -4.68 13.70 -8.27
C THR A 301 -5.00 14.71 -7.18
N ARG A 302 -4.70 14.42 -5.91
CA ARG A 302 -4.92 15.36 -4.81
C ARG A 302 -3.88 16.48 -4.84
N PRO A 303 -4.28 17.75 -4.94
CA PRO A 303 -3.36 18.88 -5.13
C PRO A 303 -2.40 19.15 -3.97
N TYR A 304 -2.59 18.48 -2.84
CA TYR A 304 -1.76 18.61 -1.64
C TYR A 304 -1.17 17.27 -1.16
N ALA A 305 -1.30 16.21 -1.93
CA ALA A 305 -0.67 14.95 -1.59
C ALA A 305 0.85 15.08 -1.75
N ASP A 306 1.57 14.87 -0.67
CA ASP A 306 3.01 14.67 -0.73
C ASP A 306 3.23 13.28 -1.34
N THR A 307 3.61 13.26 -2.62
CA THR A 307 3.73 12.03 -3.38
C THR A 307 4.82 11.12 -2.87
N THR A 308 5.80 11.66 -2.13
CA THR A 308 6.86 10.87 -1.52
C THR A 308 6.36 9.98 -0.37
N LYS A 309 5.22 10.31 0.23
CA LYS A 309 4.62 9.53 1.33
C LYS A 309 3.72 8.39 0.88
N VAL A 310 3.38 8.30 -0.40
CA VAL A 310 2.53 7.24 -0.94
C VAL A 310 3.28 5.91 -1.09
N TYR A 311 4.61 5.96 -1.08
CA TYR A 311 5.50 4.81 -1.29
C TYR A 311 6.34 4.41 -0.06
N SER A 312 6.23 5.13 1.03
CA SER A 312 6.98 4.82 2.26
C SER A 312 6.27 3.79 3.13
#